data_31fc8dec1b071af014f6df857a7b4289
#
_entry.id   31fc8dec1b071af014f6df857a7b4289
#
_cell.length_a   1.000
_cell.length_b   1.000
_cell.length_c   1.000
_cell.angle_alpha   90.00
_cell.angle_beta   90.00
_cell.angle_gamma   90.00
#
_symmetry.space_group_name_H-M   'P 1'
#
loop_
_entity.id
_entity.type
_entity.pdbx_description
1 polymer ?
#
loop_
_entity_poly.entity_id
_entity_poly.type
_entity_poly.pdbx_seq_one_letter_code
_entity_poly.pdbx_strand_id
1 'polypeptide(L)'
;MDVSIVIPTWRGRHLLETYLPSVLEACNQYRRGGEAQTEIVVVDDAGGDDTPQWLRSAYPMQIRLVELQQNRGFSGACQAGFEAARFPVILLLNNDVRLKTDCIAPLVEHFADPKVFAVTGRLFNQKGDVFCNGGKIARFRHGMWSTYENYDLLPGVNPNALSLLSFTAIGAFSAFDRAKLLEVGGFDPLTAMVEDVEISYRGWKRGWYVIFEPRSIAYHDAGQTMDRRYRRRPLDKLSRRSRILMHWMLLHDKKMFRRHVAQILGRFLTAWLLLDWRFYWAIFTGTGYLPTILRKRQSTRRTMVRSDRELLLLLEEFYRTAPIALRND
;
A
#
# COMPACT_ATOMS: atom_id res chain seq x y z
N MET A 1 -17.35 11.49 -7.60
CA MET A 1 -17.60 10.14 -7.07
C MET A 1 -17.56 10.16 -5.56
N ASP A 2 -18.32 9.29 -4.90
CA ASP A 2 -18.35 9.20 -3.43
C ASP A 2 -17.15 8.43 -2.89
N VAL A 3 -16.66 8.82 -1.70
CA VAL A 3 -15.41 8.32 -1.12
C VAL A 3 -15.60 7.87 0.33
N SER A 4 -15.18 6.65 0.65
CA SER A 4 -15.03 6.16 2.02
C SER A 4 -13.57 6.30 2.45
N ILE A 5 -13.31 7.10 3.48
CA ILE A 5 -11.99 7.21 4.09
C ILE A 5 -11.87 6.14 5.17
N VAL A 6 -10.94 5.20 5.01
CA VAL A 6 -10.71 4.07 5.94
C VAL A 6 -9.43 4.32 6.73
N ILE A 7 -9.55 4.38 8.04
CA ILE A 7 -8.45 4.67 8.97
C ILE A 7 -8.33 3.53 9.98
N PRO A 8 -7.39 2.59 9.80
CA PRO A 8 -7.08 1.58 10.80
C PRO A 8 -6.35 2.23 11.99
N THR A 9 -6.68 1.85 13.20
CA THR A 9 -6.03 2.35 14.41
C THR A 9 -5.86 1.26 15.46
N TRP A 10 -4.83 1.40 16.29
CA TRP A 10 -4.57 0.57 17.45
C TRP A 10 -3.91 1.42 18.54
N ARG A 11 -4.60 1.62 19.67
CA ARG A 11 -4.16 2.52 20.75
C ARG A 11 -3.80 3.91 20.23
N GLY A 12 -4.62 4.44 19.31
CA GLY A 12 -4.26 5.59 18.50
C GLY A 12 -5.02 6.87 18.80
N ARG A 13 -5.69 6.98 19.97
CA ARG A 13 -6.48 8.17 20.34
C ARG A 13 -5.70 9.46 20.12
N HIS A 14 -4.49 9.57 20.68
CA HIS A 14 -3.64 10.76 20.58
C HIS A 14 -3.28 11.15 19.12
N LEU A 15 -3.16 10.16 18.21
CA LEU A 15 -2.91 10.40 16.78
C LEU A 15 -4.19 10.88 16.10
N LEU A 16 -5.32 10.24 16.39
CA LEU A 16 -6.61 10.65 15.85
C LEU A 16 -7.01 12.06 16.34
N GLU A 17 -6.77 12.40 17.60
CA GLU A 17 -6.97 13.76 18.11
C GLU A 17 -6.18 14.79 17.32
N THR A 18 -4.96 14.45 16.93
CA THR A 18 -4.07 15.34 16.17
C THR A 18 -4.45 15.46 14.70
N TYR A 19 -4.74 14.34 14.02
CA TYR A 19 -4.79 14.30 12.56
C TYR A 19 -6.19 14.23 11.96
N LEU A 20 -7.19 13.70 12.72
CA LEU A 20 -8.57 13.58 12.25
C LEU A 20 -9.23 14.93 11.84
N PRO A 21 -8.95 16.06 12.51
CA PRO A 21 -9.47 17.35 12.06
C PRO A 21 -9.11 17.69 10.61
N SER A 22 -7.90 17.35 10.14
CA SER A 22 -7.49 17.56 8.75
C SER A 22 -8.26 16.67 7.76
N VAL A 23 -8.64 15.47 8.18
CA VAL A 23 -9.44 14.55 7.36
C VAL A 23 -10.85 15.09 7.19
N LEU A 24 -11.45 15.59 8.27
CA LEU A 24 -12.79 16.23 8.23
C LEU A 24 -12.79 17.45 7.34
N GLU A 25 -11.75 18.28 7.40
CA GLU A 25 -11.60 19.45 6.56
C GLU A 25 -11.47 19.08 5.08
N ALA A 26 -10.62 18.11 4.74
CA ALA A 26 -10.47 17.62 3.37
C ALA A 26 -11.78 17.03 2.82
N CYS A 27 -12.54 16.28 3.64
CA CYS A 27 -13.87 15.79 3.28
C CYS A 27 -14.86 16.94 3.02
N ASN A 28 -14.85 17.97 3.87
CA ASN A 28 -15.71 19.16 3.69
C ASN A 28 -15.37 19.89 2.40
N GLN A 29 -14.09 20.09 2.13
CA GLN A 29 -13.64 20.74 0.89
C GLN A 29 -14.03 19.92 -0.34
N TYR A 30 -13.85 18.61 -0.31
CA TYR A 30 -14.22 17.73 -1.41
C TYR A 30 -15.72 17.80 -1.73
N ARG A 31 -16.58 17.78 -0.70
CA ARG A 31 -18.03 17.91 -0.85
C ARG A 31 -18.47 19.28 -1.40
N ARG A 32 -17.77 20.36 -1.04
CA ARG A 32 -18.06 21.71 -1.59
C ARG A 32 -17.76 21.82 -3.08
N GLY A 33 -16.88 20.97 -3.62
CA GLY A 33 -16.52 20.94 -5.03
C GLY A 33 -17.57 20.28 -5.95
N GLY A 34 -18.69 19.72 -5.39
CA GLY A 34 -19.72 19.03 -6.17
C GLY A 34 -20.73 18.29 -5.30
N GLU A 35 -21.50 17.40 -5.90
CA GLU A 35 -22.53 16.58 -5.20
C GLU A 35 -21.98 15.32 -4.53
N ALA A 36 -20.66 15.12 -4.51
CA ALA A 36 -20.04 13.92 -3.98
C ALA A 36 -20.21 13.80 -2.47
N GLN A 37 -20.39 12.57 -1.99
CA GLN A 37 -20.49 12.24 -0.58
C GLN A 37 -19.20 11.68 -0.03
N THR A 38 -18.98 11.84 1.26
CA THR A 38 -17.86 11.22 1.97
C THR A 38 -18.32 10.56 3.26
N GLU A 39 -17.71 9.45 3.63
CA GLU A 39 -17.80 8.87 4.98
C GLU A 39 -16.40 8.61 5.53
N ILE A 40 -16.27 8.61 6.85
CA ILE A 40 -15.03 8.25 7.55
C ILE A 40 -15.30 6.98 8.35
N VAL A 41 -14.56 5.93 8.05
CA VAL A 41 -14.62 4.63 8.74
C VAL A 41 -13.33 4.46 9.55
N VAL A 42 -13.41 4.57 10.86
CA VAL A 42 -12.30 4.28 11.75
C VAL A 42 -12.43 2.85 12.26
N VAL A 43 -11.36 2.07 12.11
CA VAL A 43 -11.33 0.67 12.56
C VAL A 43 -10.40 0.55 13.75
N ASP A 44 -10.96 0.30 14.94
CA ASP A 44 -10.18 -0.01 16.14
C ASP A 44 -9.81 -1.50 16.16
N ASP A 45 -8.51 -1.79 16.06
CA ASP A 45 -7.94 -3.14 16.02
C ASP A 45 -7.76 -3.72 17.43
N ALA A 46 -8.82 -3.68 18.24
CA ALA A 46 -8.84 -4.13 19.64
C ALA A 46 -7.70 -3.49 20.45
N GLY A 47 -7.62 -2.16 20.44
CA GLY A 47 -6.59 -1.39 21.13
C GLY A 47 -6.64 -1.52 22.65
N GLY A 48 -7.83 -1.68 23.21
CA GLY A 48 -8.08 -1.80 24.64
C GLY A 48 -7.80 -0.50 25.41
N ASP A 49 -7.79 0.63 24.72
CA ASP A 49 -7.76 1.98 25.28
C ASP A 49 -9.12 2.67 25.11
N ASP A 50 -9.23 3.93 25.46
CA ASP A 50 -10.47 4.70 25.39
C ASP A 50 -10.75 5.31 24.00
N THR A 51 -9.99 4.93 22.95
CA THR A 51 -10.21 5.41 21.58
C THR A 51 -11.67 5.26 21.12
N PRO A 52 -12.33 4.09 21.29
CA PRO A 52 -13.72 3.92 20.84
C PRO A 52 -14.71 4.84 21.59
N GLN A 53 -14.58 4.97 22.91
CA GLN A 53 -15.45 5.80 23.71
C GLN A 53 -15.30 7.28 23.35
N TRP A 54 -14.06 7.73 23.16
CA TRP A 54 -13.77 9.08 22.74
C TRP A 54 -14.35 9.38 21.35
N LEU A 55 -14.19 8.50 20.38
CA LEU A 55 -14.75 8.68 19.04
C LEU A 55 -16.28 8.82 19.06
N ARG A 56 -16.97 7.99 19.84
CA ARG A 56 -18.43 8.08 19.98
C ARG A 56 -18.89 9.39 20.63
N SER A 57 -18.10 9.92 21.57
CA SER A 57 -18.40 11.17 22.26
C SER A 57 -18.10 12.40 21.42
N ALA A 58 -16.90 12.43 20.78
CA ALA A 58 -16.42 13.61 20.08
C ALA A 58 -16.98 13.71 18.64
N TYR A 59 -17.27 12.58 17.97
CA TYR A 59 -17.66 12.53 16.56
C TYR A 59 -18.83 11.59 16.28
N PRO A 60 -19.96 11.69 17.00
CA PRO A 60 -21.06 10.72 16.94
C PRO A 60 -21.73 10.58 15.58
N MET A 61 -21.69 11.64 14.75
CA MET A 61 -22.35 11.68 13.43
C MET A 61 -21.35 11.67 12.26
N GLN A 62 -20.08 11.95 12.53
CA GLN A 62 -19.06 12.15 11.48
C GLN A 62 -18.27 10.87 11.17
N ILE A 63 -18.21 9.96 12.14
CA ILE A 63 -17.36 8.77 12.05
C ILE A 63 -18.20 7.51 12.23
N ARG A 64 -18.00 6.58 11.32
CA ARG A 64 -18.44 5.20 11.48
C ARG A 64 -17.33 4.40 12.14
N LEU A 65 -17.53 4.00 13.38
CA LEU A 65 -16.59 3.19 14.14
C LEU A 65 -16.84 1.70 13.89
N VAL A 66 -15.78 0.96 13.58
CA VAL A 66 -15.73 -0.50 13.52
C VAL A 66 -14.78 -0.99 14.60
N GLU A 67 -15.27 -1.78 15.55
CA GLU A 67 -14.47 -2.33 16.64
C GLU A 67 -14.23 -3.82 16.42
N LEU A 68 -12.97 -4.21 16.37
CA LEU A 68 -12.60 -5.62 16.26
C LEU A 68 -12.55 -6.26 17.66
N GLN A 69 -12.99 -7.50 17.75
CA GLN A 69 -12.99 -8.26 19.02
C GLN A 69 -11.58 -8.71 19.44
N GLN A 70 -10.66 -8.79 18.47
CA GLN A 70 -9.27 -9.17 18.69
C GLN A 70 -8.36 -8.43 17.70
N ASN A 71 -7.10 -8.22 18.11
CA ASN A 71 -6.12 -7.59 17.25
C ASN A 71 -5.79 -8.47 16.03
N ARG A 72 -6.10 -7.98 14.83
CA ARG A 72 -5.88 -8.66 13.54
C ARG A 72 -4.70 -8.06 12.77
N GLY A 73 -4.03 -7.07 13.34
CA GLY A 73 -2.95 -6.31 12.72
C GLY A 73 -3.44 -5.40 11.59
N PHE A 74 -2.51 -4.67 11.00
CA PHE A 74 -2.81 -3.65 9.98
C PHE A 74 -3.67 -4.21 8.84
N SER A 75 -3.24 -5.32 8.22
CA SER A 75 -3.98 -5.93 7.12
C SER A 75 -5.41 -6.34 7.50
N GLY A 76 -5.60 -6.89 8.70
CA GLY A 76 -6.91 -7.31 9.17
C GLY A 76 -7.82 -6.14 9.52
N ALA A 77 -7.28 -5.07 10.08
CA ALA A 77 -8.02 -3.83 10.35
C ALA A 77 -8.41 -3.13 9.05
N CYS A 78 -7.49 -3.04 8.07
CA CYS A 78 -7.80 -2.52 6.74
C CYS A 78 -8.92 -3.33 6.07
N GLN A 79 -8.85 -4.66 6.12
CA GLN A 79 -9.87 -5.52 5.51
C GLN A 79 -11.25 -5.27 6.09
N ALA A 80 -11.37 -5.16 7.41
CA ALA A 80 -12.64 -4.83 8.06
C ALA A 80 -13.18 -3.46 7.62
N GLY A 81 -12.28 -2.49 7.45
CA GLY A 81 -12.62 -1.16 6.94
C GLY A 81 -13.08 -1.19 5.49
N PHE A 82 -12.41 -1.96 4.62
CA PHE A 82 -12.80 -2.11 3.20
C PHE A 82 -14.19 -2.76 3.05
N GLU A 83 -14.49 -3.75 3.88
CA GLU A 83 -15.80 -4.40 3.91
C GLU A 83 -16.89 -3.46 4.44
N ALA A 84 -16.57 -2.65 5.45
CA ALA A 84 -17.49 -1.68 6.04
C ALA A 84 -17.73 -0.45 5.15
N ALA A 85 -16.80 -0.07 4.29
CA ALA A 85 -16.91 1.04 3.36
C ALA A 85 -18.09 0.85 2.40
N ARG A 86 -18.84 1.94 2.13
CA ARG A 86 -20.06 1.91 1.29
C ARG A 86 -19.86 2.50 -0.09
N PHE A 87 -18.91 3.43 -0.23
CA PHE A 87 -18.74 4.19 -1.46
C PHE A 87 -17.78 3.51 -2.46
N PRO A 88 -17.86 3.86 -3.74
CA PRO A 88 -17.12 3.18 -4.81
C PRO A 88 -15.61 3.40 -4.74
N VAL A 89 -15.15 4.48 -4.11
CA VAL A 89 -13.74 4.76 -3.91
C VAL A 89 -13.41 4.66 -2.43
N ILE A 90 -12.35 3.92 -2.09
CA ILE A 90 -11.79 3.85 -0.73
C ILE A 90 -10.49 4.65 -0.70
N LEU A 91 -10.41 5.67 0.15
CA LEU A 91 -9.16 6.32 0.52
C LEU A 91 -8.64 5.65 1.80
N LEU A 92 -7.61 4.81 1.66
CA LEU A 92 -6.89 4.25 2.80
C LEU A 92 -5.93 5.29 3.36
N LEU A 93 -6.00 5.52 4.66
CA LEU A 93 -5.23 6.53 5.37
C LEU A 93 -4.72 5.98 6.70
N ASN A 94 -3.43 6.12 6.98
CA ASN A 94 -2.90 5.85 8.30
C ASN A 94 -3.38 6.90 9.31
N ASN A 95 -3.50 6.51 10.58
CA ASN A 95 -3.97 7.38 11.66
C ASN A 95 -2.95 8.46 12.08
N ASP A 96 -1.73 8.44 11.53
CA ASP A 96 -0.64 9.41 11.74
C ASP A 96 -0.37 10.28 10.50
N VAL A 97 -1.37 10.39 9.62
CA VAL A 97 -1.31 11.20 8.39
C VAL A 97 -2.21 12.42 8.48
N ARG A 98 -1.66 13.60 8.19
CA ARG A 98 -2.39 14.86 8.02
C ARG A 98 -2.63 15.10 6.54
N LEU A 99 -3.88 15.34 6.16
CA LEU A 99 -4.25 15.63 4.77
C LEU A 99 -4.06 17.12 4.43
N LYS A 100 -3.61 17.40 3.20
CA LYS A 100 -3.80 18.71 2.60
C LYS A 100 -5.28 18.82 2.18
N THR A 101 -5.89 19.97 2.37
CA THR A 101 -7.34 20.19 2.24
C THR A 101 -7.89 19.80 0.86
N ASP A 102 -7.10 19.96 -0.21
CA ASP A 102 -7.49 19.72 -1.61
C ASP A 102 -7.03 18.36 -2.17
N CYS A 103 -6.55 17.45 -1.32
CA CYS A 103 -5.87 16.22 -1.77
C CYS A 103 -6.80 15.12 -2.32
N ILE A 104 -8.11 15.14 -2.01
CA ILE A 104 -9.02 14.03 -2.36
C ILE A 104 -9.40 14.09 -3.84
N ALA A 105 -9.79 15.24 -4.36
CA ALA A 105 -10.26 15.38 -5.73
C ALA A 105 -9.26 14.85 -6.78
N PRO A 106 -7.96 15.21 -6.75
CA PRO A 106 -7.00 14.71 -7.72
C PRO A 106 -6.84 13.17 -7.70
N LEU A 107 -7.00 12.51 -6.55
CA LEU A 107 -6.96 11.04 -6.48
C LEU A 107 -8.18 10.43 -7.16
N VAL A 108 -9.35 11.02 -6.95
CA VAL A 108 -10.64 10.46 -7.38
C VAL A 108 -10.88 10.63 -8.88
N GLU A 109 -10.39 11.71 -9.48
CA GLU A 109 -10.52 12.00 -10.92
C GLU A 109 -10.06 10.81 -11.80
N HIS A 110 -9.05 10.08 -11.40
CA HIS A 110 -8.50 8.96 -12.15
C HIS A 110 -9.43 7.75 -12.26
N PHE A 111 -10.40 7.58 -11.35
CA PHE A 111 -11.32 6.43 -11.39
C PHE A 111 -12.41 6.59 -12.47
N ALA A 112 -12.41 7.68 -13.24
CA ALA A 112 -13.17 7.76 -14.49
C ALA A 112 -12.66 6.74 -15.54
N ASP A 113 -11.38 6.35 -15.49
CA ASP A 113 -10.83 5.22 -16.27
C ASP A 113 -11.11 3.91 -15.54
N PRO A 114 -11.93 2.99 -16.12
CA PRO A 114 -12.24 1.71 -15.50
C PRO A 114 -11.03 0.78 -15.36
N LYS A 115 -9.89 1.09 -15.96
CA LYS A 115 -8.64 0.33 -15.79
C LYS A 115 -7.85 0.74 -14.56
N VAL A 116 -8.18 1.84 -13.90
CA VAL A 116 -7.48 2.27 -12.69
C VAL A 116 -7.93 1.40 -11.51
N PHE A 117 -6.96 0.83 -10.82
CA PHE A 117 -7.12 0.05 -9.59
C PHE A 117 -6.93 0.91 -8.36
N ALA A 118 -5.84 1.68 -8.38
CA ALA A 118 -5.45 2.50 -7.25
C ALA A 118 -4.72 3.77 -7.70
N VAL A 119 -4.79 4.80 -6.86
CA VAL A 119 -4.10 6.08 -7.06
C VAL A 119 -3.39 6.43 -5.77
N THR A 120 -2.07 6.66 -5.85
CA THR A 120 -1.26 7.05 -4.70
C THR A 120 -0.84 8.51 -4.80
N GLY A 121 -0.88 9.23 -3.67
CA GLY A 121 -0.41 10.61 -3.59
C GLY A 121 1.04 10.71 -3.10
N ARG A 122 1.44 11.91 -2.72
CA ARG A 122 2.73 12.27 -2.14
C ARG A 122 2.63 12.40 -0.64
N LEU A 123 3.63 11.85 0.05
CA LEU A 123 3.81 12.02 1.47
C LEU A 123 5.09 12.81 1.77
N PHE A 124 4.92 13.86 2.53
CA PHE A 124 6.01 14.64 3.13
C PHE A 124 6.05 14.43 4.66
N ASN A 125 7.12 14.84 5.30
CA ASN A 125 7.14 14.94 6.76
C ASN A 125 6.14 16.02 7.24
N GLN A 126 5.88 16.10 8.54
CA GLN A 126 4.89 17.04 9.08
C GLN A 126 5.22 18.52 8.81
N LYS A 127 6.49 18.87 8.61
CA LYS A 127 6.91 20.22 8.22
C LYS A 127 6.70 20.52 6.74
N GLY A 128 6.56 19.49 5.90
CA GLY A 128 6.38 19.62 4.45
C GLY A 128 7.66 19.89 3.66
N ASP A 129 8.81 19.81 4.28
CA ASP A 129 10.12 20.12 3.69
C ASP A 129 10.91 18.88 3.25
N VAL A 130 10.55 17.69 3.76
CA VAL A 130 11.21 16.42 3.41
C VAL A 130 10.20 15.47 2.78
N PHE A 131 10.50 15.00 1.56
CA PHE A 131 9.75 13.94 0.91
C PHE A 131 9.96 12.61 1.65
N CYS A 132 8.87 11.92 1.96
CA CYS A 132 8.86 10.64 2.67
C CYS A 132 8.54 9.46 1.77
N ASN A 133 7.50 9.57 0.94
CA ASN A 133 7.03 8.49 0.08
C ASN A 133 6.10 9.01 -1.04
N GLY A 134 5.94 8.19 -2.11
CA GLY A 134 5.07 8.55 -3.23
C GLY A 134 5.08 7.49 -4.32
N GLY A 135 5.04 7.92 -5.59
CA GLY A 135 5.06 7.02 -6.73
C GLY A 135 6.34 6.21 -6.83
N LYS A 136 6.18 4.90 -7.00
CA LYS A 136 7.27 3.92 -7.02
C LYS A 136 7.57 3.42 -8.42
N ILE A 137 8.86 3.40 -8.74
CA ILE A 137 9.41 2.72 -9.91
C ILE A 137 9.73 1.28 -9.51
N ALA A 138 9.36 0.32 -10.37
CA ALA A 138 9.72 -1.08 -10.18
C ALA A 138 10.70 -1.57 -11.25
N ARG A 139 11.67 -2.35 -10.81
CA ARG A 139 12.61 -3.07 -11.68
C ARG A 139 12.71 -4.52 -11.25
N PHE A 140 12.82 -5.43 -12.21
CA PHE A 140 13.05 -6.84 -11.89
C PHE A 140 14.56 -7.13 -11.87
N ARG A 141 15.14 -7.08 -10.67
CA ARG A 141 16.59 -7.27 -10.44
C ARG A 141 16.82 -8.39 -9.43
N HIS A 142 17.89 -9.14 -9.60
CA HIS A 142 18.27 -10.25 -8.69
C HIS A 142 17.11 -11.21 -8.38
N GLY A 143 16.30 -11.54 -9.41
CA GLY A 143 15.18 -12.46 -9.27
C GLY A 143 13.97 -11.93 -8.48
N MET A 144 13.90 -10.65 -8.17
CA MET A 144 12.79 -10.03 -7.43
C MET A 144 12.38 -8.68 -8.01
N TRP A 145 11.14 -8.30 -7.78
CA TRP A 145 10.70 -6.92 -7.98
C TRP A 145 11.31 -6.02 -6.90
N SER A 146 12.01 -4.99 -7.33
CA SER A 146 12.57 -3.92 -6.51
C SER A 146 11.72 -2.66 -6.68
N THR A 147 11.27 -2.05 -5.58
CA THR A 147 10.39 -0.87 -5.54
C THR A 147 10.96 0.22 -4.63
N TYR A 148 12.28 0.35 -4.59
CA TYR A 148 12.95 1.30 -3.69
C TYR A 148 13.07 2.71 -4.27
N GLU A 149 12.94 2.85 -5.62
CA GLU A 149 13.06 4.13 -6.29
C GLU A 149 11.73 4.88 -6.28
N ASN A 150 11.76 6.19 -5.94
CA ASN A 150 10.62 7.09 -6.02
C ASN A 150 10.85 8.13 -7.11
N TYR A 151 9.79 8.54 -7.82
CA TYR A 151 9.87 9.59 -8.84
C TYR A 151 10.41 10.91 -8.28
N ASP A 152 9.98 11.29 -7.08
CA ASP A 152 10.40 12.53 -6.41
C ASP A 152 11.90 12.61 -6.09
N LEU A 153 12.58 11.49 -6.05
CA LEU A 153 14.00 11.40 -5.76
C LEU A 153 14.87 11.28 -7.02
N LEU A 154 14.26 11.25 -8.21
CA LEU A 154 14.99 11.16 -9.47
C LEU A 154 15.47 12.55 -9.92
N PRO A 155 16.74 12.68 -10.35
CA PRO A 155 17.23 13.92 -10.94
C PRO A 155 16.46 14.31 -12.20
N GLY A 156 16.07 15.57 -12.34
CA GLY A 156 15.43 16.10 -13.54
C GLY A 156 13.96 15.72 -13.74
N VAL A 157 13.39 14.94 -12.84
CA VAL A 157 11.91 14.69 -12.85
C VAL A 157 11.23 15.89 -12.22
N ASN A 158 10.32 16.53 -12.97
CA ASN A 158 9.35 17.45 -12.38
C ASN A 158 8.08 16.66 -12.06
N PRO A 159 7.93 16.14 -10.84
CA PRO A 159 6.77 15.33 -10.50
C PRO A 159 5.47 16.13 -10.40
N ASN A 160 5.53 17.47 -10.45
CA ASN A 160 4.35 18.34 -10.39
C ASN A 160 3.60 18.41 -11.73
N ALA A 161 4.18 17.89 -12.80
CA ALA A 161 3.65 18.15 -14.15
C ALA A 161 2.69 17.08 -14.65
N LEU A 162 2.80 15.81 -14.23
CA LEU A 162 2.10 14.68 -14.85
C LEU A 162 1.80 13.58 -13.82
N SER A 163 0.62 12.98 -13.96
CA SER A 163 0.31 11.70 -13.32
C SER A 163 1.10 10.57 -14.00
N LEU A 164 1.69 9.69 -13.22
CA LEU A 164 2.61 8.66 -13.69
C LEU A 164 2.13 7.25 -13.27
N LEU A 165 2.52 6.22 -14.01
CA LEU A 165 2.31 4.84 -13.54
C LEU A 165 3.19 4.57 -12.31
N SER A 166 2.59 4.10 -11.22
CA SER A 166 3.31 3.65 -10.02
C SER A 166 3.19 2.14 -9.88
N PHE A 167 4.28 1.45 -9.54
CA PHE A 167 4.14 0.03 -9.25
C PHE A 167 3.33 -0.25 -7.99
N THR A 168 3.38 0.65 -7.02
CA THR A 168 2.80 0.46 -5.69
C THR A 168 1.88 1.63 -5.32
N ALA A 169 0.70 1.31 -4.82
CA ALA A 169 -0.15 2.22 -4.07
C ALA A 169 0.27 2.14 -2.59
N ILE A 170 0.88 3.21 -2.06
CA ILE A 170 1.43 3.21 -0.69
C ILE A 170 0.35 3.03 0.37
N GLY A 171 0.59 2.14 1.33
CA GLY A 171 -0.41 1.77 2.35
C GLY A 171 -0.84 2.91 3.29
N ALA A 172 -0.08 4.00 3.34
CA ALA A 172 -0.36 5.12 4.23
C ALA A 172 -1.31 6.18 3.63
N PHE A 173 -1.35 6.31 2.29
CA PHE A 173 -2.15 7.32 1.60
C PHE A 173 -2.39 6.93 0.13
N SER A 174 -3.43 6.16 -0.12
CA SER A 174 -3.84 5.78 -1.48
C SER A 174 -5.34 5.57 -1.59
N ALA A 175 -5.90 5.95 -2.73
CA ALA A 175 -7.26 5.63 -3.09
C ALA A 175 -7.32 4.34 -3.90
N PHE A 176 -8.40 3.57 -3.74
CA PHE A 176 -8.64 2.31 -4.42
C PHE A 176 -10.06 2.25 -4.98
N ASP A 177 -10.24 1.65 -6.14
CA ASP A 177 -11.54 1.18 -6.59
C ASP A 177 -12.01 0.05 -5.65
N ARG A 178 -13.10 0.31 -4.93
CA ARG A 178 -13.60 -0.62 -3.89
C ARG A 178 -13.96 -2.00 -4.45
N ALA A 179 -14.62 -2.05 -5.59
CA ALA A 179 -15.05 -3.31 -6.20
C ALA A 179 -13.85 -4.18 -6.57
N LYS A 180 -12.85 -3.59 -7.22
CA LYS A 180 -11.60 -4.28 -7.58
C LYS A 180 -10.77 -4.68 -6.35
N LEU A 181 -10.73 -3.81 -5.31
CA LEU A 181 -10.04 -4.09 -4.07
C LEU A 181 -10.63 -5.33 -3.37
N LEU A 182 -11.95 -5.41 -3.30
CA LEU A 182 -12.66 -6.57 -2.73
C LEU A 182 -12.53 -7.81 -3.64
N GLU A 183 -12.58 -7.64 -4.95
CA GLU A 183 -12.39 -8.74 -5.92
C GLU A 183 -11.04 -9.44 -5.78
N VAL A 184 -9.98 -8.68 -5.53
CA VAL A 184 -8.66 -9.28 -5.25
C VAL A 184 -8.51 -9.76 -3.80
N GLY A 185 -9.48 -9.51 -2.92
CA GLY A 185 -9.53 -10.00 -1.54
C GLY A 185 -8.77 -9.11 -0.53
N GLY A 186 -8.55 -7.83 -0.83
CA GLY A 186 -7.89 -6.91 0.09
C GLY A 186 -6.42 -7.28 0.41
N PHE A 187 -5.92 -6.82 1.54
CA PHE A 187 -4.53 -7.10 1.97
C PHE A 187 -4.34 -8.53 2.45
N ASP A 188 -3.23 -9.14 2.06
CA ASP A 188 -2.88 -10.50 2.47
C ASP A 188 -2.04 -10.47 3.78
N PRO A 189 -2.52 -11.09 4.87
CA PRO A 189 -1.79 -11.11 6.14
C PRO A 189 -0.44 -11.85 6.08
N LEU A 190 -0.21 -12.70 5.07
CA LEU A 190 1.09 -13.35 4.86
C LEU A 190 2.17 -12.38 4.38
N THR A 191 1.79 -11.25 3.83
CA THR A 191 2.70 -10.24 3.25
C THR A 191 2.81 -8.97 4.08
N ALA A 192 2.57 -9.06 5.38
CA ALA A 192 2.77 -7.96 6.31
C ALA A 192 4.11 -7.23 6.07
N MET A 193 4.12 -5.90 6.12
CA MET A 193 5.24 -4.99 5.77
C MET A 193 5.51 -4.80 4.27
N VAL A 194 4.80 -5.50 3.39
CA VAL A 194 4.84 -5.32 1.93
C VAL A 194 3.46 -5.53 1.31
N GLU A 195 2.43 -5.39 2.10
CA GLU A 195 1.03 -5.56 1.70
C GLU A 195 0.62 -4.61 0.57
N ASP A 196 1.16 -3.40 0.56
CA ASP A 196 0.95 -2.39 -0.46
C ASP A 196 1.60 -2.78 -1.81
N VAL A 197 2.80 -3.33 -1.78
CA VAL A 197 3.48 -3.87 -2.97
C VAL A 197 2.73 -5.09 -3.49
N GLU A 198 2.31 -5.97 -2.60
CA GLU A 198 1.66 -7.23 -2.93
C GLU A 198 0.29 -7.02 -3.57
N ILE A 199 -0.56 -6.19 -2.97
CA ILE A 199 -1.89 -5.91 -3.52
C ILE A 199 -1.82 -5.17 -4.86
N SER A 200 -0.88 -4.23 -4.98
CA SER A 200 -0.64 -3.53 -6.24
C SER A 200 -0.20 -4.49 -7.34
N TYR A 201 0.67 -5.45 -7.02
CA TYR A 201 1.10 -6.47 -7.98
C TYR A 201 -0.07 -7.37 -8.42
N ARG A 202 -1.00 -7.73 -7.51
CA ARG A 202 -2.24 -8.42 -7.89
C ARG A 202 -3.10 -7.58 -8.81
N GLY A 203 -3.27 -6.28 -8.53
CA GLY A 203 -3.96 -5.34 -9.40
C GLY A 203 -3.33 -5.27 -10.81
N TRP A 204 -2.01 -5.16 -10.90
CA TRP A 204 -1.26 -5.20 -12.15
C TRP A 204 -1.49 -6.50 -12.94
N LYS A 205 -1.53 -7.64 -12.26
CA LYS A 205 -1.79 -8.95 -12.90
C LYS A 205 -3.23 -9.09 -13.41
N ARG A 206 -4.19 -8.35 -12.83
CA ARG A 206 -5.57 -8.25 -13.32
C ARG A 206 -5.72 -7.35 -14.56
N GLY A 207 -4.62 -6.76 -15.03
CA GLY A 207 -4.60 -5.86 -16.18
C GLY A 207 -4.88 -4.40 -15.84
N TRP A 208 -5.08 -4.09 -14.57
CA TRP A 208 -5.36 -2.73 -14.08
C TRP A 208 -4.08 -1.93 -13.88
N TYR A 209 -4.27 -0.62 -13.60
CA TYR A 209 -3.20 0.35 -13.39
C TYR A 209 -3.18 0.89 -11.96
N VAL A 210 -1.99 1.18 -11.49
CA VAL A 210 -1.76 2.01 -10.29
C VAL A 210 -1.15 3.32 -10.77
N ILE A 211 -1.75 4.44 -10.36
CA ILE A 211 -1.36 5.79 -10.76
C ILE A 211 -0.70 6.52 -9.59
N PHE A 212 0.33 7.28 -9.86
CA PHE A 212 0.88 8.29 -8.97
C PHE A 212 0.32 9.65 -9.35
N GLU A 213 -0.35 10.31 -8.41
CA GLU A 213 -0.93 11.63 -8.58
C GLU A 213 -0.18 12.66 -7.70
N PRO A 214 0.75 13.41 -8.28
CA PRO A 214 1.62 14.30 -7.50
C PRO A 214 0.91 15.54 -6.94
N ARG A 215 -0.27 15.92 -7.45
CA ARG A 215 -1.07 17.04 -6.92
C ARG A 215 -1.71 16.69 -5.57
N SER A 216 -1.88 15.41 -5.31
CA SER A 216 -2.44 14.93 -4.04
C SER A 216 -1.34 14.80 -2.99
N ILE A 217 -1.41 15.64 -1.97
CA ILE A 217 -0.36 15.77 -0.94
C ILE A 217 -0.94 15.48 0.44
N ALA A 218 -0.16 14.73 1.22
CA ALA A 218 -0.40 14.54 2.65
C ALA A 218 0.94 14.56 3.42
N TYR A 219 0.85 14.63 4.75
CA TYR A 219 2.00 14.76 5.64
C TYR A 219 1.97 13.60 6.63
N HIS A 220 3.07 12.90 6.78
CA HIS A 220 3.16 11.68 7.55
C HIS A 220 4.19 11.79 8.67
N ASP A 221 3.78 11.46 9.87
CA ASP A 221 4.70 11.31 11.02
C ASP A 221 5.14 9.85 11.13
N ALA A 222 5.98 9.45 10.16
CA ALA A 222 6.35 8.06 9.95
C ALA A 222 6.95 7.42 11.21
N GLY A 223 6.44 6.26 11.59
CA GLY A 223 7.02 5.43 12.65
C GLY A 223 6.33 5.51 14.01
N GLN A 224 5.41 6.44 14.26
CA GLN A 224 4.75 6.61 15.57
C GLN A 224 4.12 5.31 16.11
N THR A 225 3.37 4.60 15.30
CA THR A 225 2.71 3.34 15.71
C THR A 225 3.67 2.15 15.63
N MET A 226 4.53 2.10 14.61
CA MET A 226 5.43 0.98 14.37
C MET A 226 6.62 0.96 15.33
N ASP A 227 7.21 2.12 15.65
CA ASP A 227 8.32 2.21 16.60
C ASP A 227 7.88 1.86 18.02
N ARG A 228 6.63 2.14 18.37
CA ARG A 228 6.04 1.74 19.68
C ARG A 228 5.75 0.25 19.77
N ARG A 229 5.32 -0.39 18.68
CA ARG A 229 4.94 -1.81 18.66
C ARG A 229 6.11 -2.75 18.42
N TYR A 230 7.06 -2.34 17.56
CA TYR A 230 8.15 -3.21 17.11
C TYR A 230 9.50 -2.51 17.16
N ARG A 231 10.52 -3.19 17.70
CA ARG A 231 11.91 -2.80 17.46
C ARG A 231 12.25 -3.04 15.98
N ARG A 232 13.08 -2.18 15.34
CA ARG A 232 13.42 -2.25 13.91
C ARG A 232 13.85 -3.63 13.40
N ARG A 233 14.60 -4.40 14.21
CA ARG A 233 15.13 -5.72 13.82
C ARG A 233 14.06 -6.81 13.53
N PRO A 234 12.96 -6.94 14.30
CA PRO A 234 11.87 -7.86 13.95
C PRO A 234 11.17 -7.52 12.66
N LEU A 235 11.00 -6.22 12.33
CA LEU A 235 10.35 -5.76 11.11
C LEU A 235 11.13 -6.14 9.84
N ASP A 236 12.47 -6.04 9.88
CA ASP A 236 13.33 -6.45 8.77
C ASP A 236 13.18 -7.94 8.43
N LYS A 237 13.13 -8.82 9.45
CA LYS A 237 12.88 -10.25 9.25
C LYS A 237 11.53 -10.51 8.59
N LEU A 238 10.49 -9.84 9.07
CA LEU A 238 9.13 -9.99 8.57
C LEU A 238 9.02 -9.50 7.12
N SER A 239 9.56 -8.32 6.82
CA SER A 239 9.60 -7.76 5.47
C SER A 239 10.32 -8.69 4.48
N ARG A 240 11.47 -9.26 4.87
CA ARG A 240 12.21 -10.23 4.03
C ARG A 240 11.38 -11.47 3.73
N ARG A 241 10.77 -12.07 4.74
CA ARG A 241 9.88 -13.22 4.56
C ARG A 241 8.73 -12.87 3.62
N SER A 242 8.04 -11.78 3.88
CA SER A 242 6.88 -11.34 3.12
C SER A 242 7.21 -11.10 1.65
N ARG A 243 8.38 -10.51 1.34
CA ARG A 243 8.86 -10.35 -0.05
C ARG A 243 9.08 -11.69 -0.74
N ILE A 244 9.66 -12.67 -0.07
CA ILE A 244 9.86 -14.02 -0.62
C ILE A 244 8.50 -14.67 -0.88
N LEU A 245 7.59 -14.64 0.10
CA LEU A 245 6.25 -15.21 -0.02
C LEU A 245 5.45 -14.57 -1.15
N MET A 246 5.51 -13.25 -1.29
CA MET A 246 4.88 -12.53 -2.40
C MET A 246 5.35 -13.08 -3.76
N HIS A 247 6.65 -13.27 -3.95
CA HIS A 247 7.16 -13.81 -5.22
C HIS A 247 6.76 -15.28 -5.42
N TRP A 248 6.73 -16.09 -4.37
CA TRP A 248 6.25 -17.47 -4.47
C TRP A 248 4.77 -17.56 -4.85
N MET A 249 3.96 -16.63 -4.38
CA MET A 249 2.53 -16.57 -4.71
C MET A 249 2.27 -15.98 -6.10
N LEU A 250 2.98 -14.90 -6.48
CA LEU A 250 2.56 -14.05 -7.59
C LEU A 250 3.45 -14.14 -8.83
N LEU A 251 4.70 -14.59 -8.74
CA LEU A 251 5.62 -14.64 -9.88
C LEU A 251 5.40 -15.92 -10.70
N HIS A 252 4.71 -15.81 -11.83
CA HIS A 252 4.28 -16.94 -12.67
C HIS A 252 5.13 -17.17 -13.91
N ASP A 253 5.85 -16.14 -14.43
CA ASP A 253 6.76 -16.32 -15.56
C ASP A 253 7.87 -17.33 -15.22
N LYS A 254 8.02 -18.35 -16.03
CA LYS A 254 8.94 -19.47 -15.75
C LYS A 254 10.40 -19.03 -15.70
N LYS A 255 10.80 -18.08 -16.56
CA LYS A 255 12.19 -17.58 -16.61
C LYS A 255 12.50 -16.70 -15.41
N MET A 256 11.58 -15.78 -15.08
CA MET A 256 11.71 -14.92 -13.91
C MET A 256 11.68 -15.74 -12.61
N PHE A 257 10.79 -16.73 -12.51
CA PHE A 257 10.71 -17.60 -11.32
C PHE A 257 11.97 -18.46 -11.14
N ARG A 258 12.54 -19.02 -12.23
CA ARG A 258 13.82 -19.74 -12.16
C ARG A 258 14.96 -18.83 -11.69
N ARG A 259 15.01 -17.57 -12.16
CA ARG A 259 15.98 -16.58 -11.65
C ARG A 259 15.77 -16.29 -10.17
N HIS A 260 14.51 -16.17 -9.71
CA HIS A 260 14.19 -16.01 -8.31
C HIS A 260 14.68 -17.19 -7.47
N VAL A 261 14.39 -18.42 -7.87
CA VAL A 261 14.85 -19.63 -7.18
C VAL A 261 16.38 -19.71 -7.16
N ALA A 262 17.05 -19.46 -8.29
CA ALA A 262 18.52 -19.46 -8.35
C ALA A 262 19.13 -18.43 -7.40
N GLN A 263 18.56 -17.23 -7.30
CA GLN A 263 18.99 -16.20 -6.36
C GLN A 263 18.79 -16.62 -4.90
N ILE A 264 17.63 -17.23 -4.58
CA ILE A 264 17.37 -17.76 -3.23
C ILE A 264 18.38 -18.86 -2.88
N LEU A 265 18.65 -19.80 -3.79
CA LEU A 265 19.63 -20.88 -3.57
C LEU A 265 21.05 -20.32 -3.42
N GLY A 266 21.48 -19.40 -4.30
CA GLY A 266 22.78 -18.74 -4.18
C GLY A 266 22.93 -18.01 -2.85
N ARG A 267 21.88 -17.27 -2.43
CA ARG A 267 21.86 -16.61 -1.11
C ARG A 267 21.87 -17.62 0.04
N PHE A 268 21.17 -18.74 -0.11
CA PHE A 268 21.14 -19.79 0.91
C PHE A 268 22.55 -20.35 1.17
N LEU A 269 23.35 -20.52 0.11
CA LEU A 269 24.73 -21.02 0.20
C LEU A 269 25.72 -19.97 0.76
N THR A 270 25.42 -18.68 0.66
CA THR A 270 26.35 -17.60 1.05
C THR A 270 25.95 -16.86 2.33
N ALA A 271 24.71 -16.96 2.77
CA ALA A 271 24.20 -16.20 3.93
C ALA A 271 24.89 -16.57 5.25
N TRP A 272 25.39 -17.81 5.38
CA TRP A 272 26.15 -18.24 6.56
C TRP A 272 27.49 -17.52 6.66
N LEU A 273 28.18 -17.26 5.54
CA LEU A 273 29.44 -16.50 5.51
C LEU A 273 29.25 -15.07 6.01
N LEU A 274 28.04 -14.53 5.80
CA LEU A 274 27.65 -13.18 6.20
C LEU A 274 26.91 -13.15 7.54
N LEU A 275 26.81 -14.29 8.24
CA LEU A 275 26.05 -14.47 9.47
C LEU A 275 24.60 -13.93 9.38
N ASP A 276 24.00 -14.01 8.17
CA ASP A 276 22.65 -13.51 7.91
C ASP A 276 21.58 -14.54 8.32
N TRP A 277 21.48 -14.82 9.61
CA TRP A 277 20.49 -15.75 10.17
C TRP A 277 19.03 -15.31 9.92
N ARG A 278 18.81 -14.03 9.63
CA ARG A 278 17.48 -13.51 9.29
C ARG A 278 16.97 -14.05 7.96
N PHE A 279 17.88 -14.28 7.01
CA PHE A 279 17.52 -14.89 5.73
C PHE A 279 17.05 -16.34 5.93
N TYR A 280 17.80 -17.14 6.71
CA TYR A 280 17.39 -18.52 7.02
C TYR A 280 16.06 -18.56 7.75
N TRP A 281 15.88 -17.70 8.75
CA TRP A 281 14.59 -17.58 9.44
C TRP A 281 13.44 -17.29 8.46
N ALA A 282 13.64 -16.37 7.50
CA ALA A 282 12.63 -16.02 6.51
C ALA A 282 12.27 -17.21 5.61
N ILE A 283 13.25 -17.99 5.16
CA ILE A 283 13.05 -19.20 4.35
C ILE A 283 12.32 -20.27 5.16
N PHE A 284 12.84 -20.67 6.32
CA PHE A 284 12.27 -21.77 7.12
C PHE A 284 10.85 -21.45 7.60
N THR A 285 10.60 -20.24 8.08
CA THR A 285 9.23 -19.84 8.46
C THR A 285 8.31 -19.69 7.24
N GLY A 286 8.86 -19.31 6.09
CA GLY A 286 8.13 -19.20 4.82
C GLY A 286 7.67 -20.56 4.28
N THR A 287 8.49 -21.60 4.38
CA THR A 287 8.13 -22.94 3.92
C THR A 287 6.94 -23.54 4.68
N GLY A 288 6.73 -23.15 5.93
CA GLY A 288 5.53 -23.54 6.69
C GLY A 288 4.21 -23.11 6.06
N TYR A 289 4.22 -22.13 5.17
CA TYR A 289 3.03 -21.65 4.46
C TYR A 289 2.86 -22.23 3.05
N LEU A 290 3.70 -23.19 2.62
CA LEU A 290 3.67 -23.74 1.26
C LEU A 290 2.29 -24.17 0.78
N PRO A 291 1.45 -24.90 1.54
CA PRO A 291 0.10 -25.28 1.08
C PRO A 291 -0.77 -24.06 0.75
N THR A 292 -0.71 -23.02 1.59
CA THR A 292 -1.45 -21.77 1.38
C THR A 292 -0.89 -20.97 0.19
N ILE A 293 0.42 -20.91 0.05
CA ILE A 293 1.11 -20.27 -1.08
C ILE A 293 0.69 -20.91 -2.40
N LEU A 294 0.68 -22.25 -2.47
CA LEU A 294 0.31 -22.98 -3.69
C LEU A 294 -1.15 -22.73 -4.07
N ARG A 295 -2.07 -22.72 -3.09
CA ARG A 295 -3.48 -22.37 -3.33
C ARG A 295 -3.63 -20.95 -3.87
N LYS A 296 -2.99 -19.96 -3.23
CA LYS A 296 -3.01 -18.55 -3.66
C LYS A 296 -2.37 -18.37 -5.04
N ARG A 297 -1.25 -19.03 -5.28
CA ARG A 297 -0.58 -19.07 -6.59
C ARG A 297 -1.51 -19.59 -7.69
N GLN A 298 -2.21 -20.68 -7.44
CA GLN A 298 -3.15 -21.24 -8.39
C GLN A 298 -4.33 -20.30 -8.63
N SER A 299 -4.88 -19.70 -7.57
CA SER A 299 -5.97 -18.72 -7.67
C SER A 299 -5.55 -17.52 -8.52
N THR A 300 -4.41 -16.91 -8.23
CA THR A 300 -3.89 -15.77 -9.01
C THR A 300 -3.65 -16.15 -10.48
N ARG A 301 -3.11 -17.36 -10.74
CA ARG A 301 -2.88 -17.84 -12.11
C ARG A 301 -4.17 -17.97 -12.92
N ARG A 302 -5.27 -18.35 -12.29
CA ARG A 302 -6.58 -18.47 -12.96
C ARG A 302 -7.20 -17.13 -13.31
N THR A 303 -6.90 -16.11 -12.54
CA THR A 303 -7.55 -14.79 -12.64
C THR A 303 -6.65 -13.72 -13.27
N MET A 304 -5.37 -14.02 -13.50
CA MET A 304 -4.47 -13.05 -14.13
C MET A 304 -4.81 -12.85 -15.61
N VAL A 305 -4.82 -11.58 -16.01
CA VAL A 305 -5.00 -11.12 -17.38
C VAL A 305 -3.65 -10.70 -17.98
N ARG A 306 -2.75 -10.16 -17.14
CA ARG A 306 -1.41 -9.71 -17.55
C ARG A 306 -0.35 -10.62 -16.94
N SER A 307 0.55 -11.14 -17.77
CA SER A 307 1.72 -11.90 -17.32
C SER A 307 2.79 -11.00 -16.69
N ASP A 308 3.72 -11.61 -15.95
CA ASP A 308 4.85 -10.88 -15.35
C ASP A 308 5.76 -10.24 -16.43
N ARG A 309 5.90 -10.90 -17.58
CA ARG A 309 6.69 -10.39 -18.69
C ARG A 309 6.02 -9.20 -19.37
N GLU A 310 4.71 -9.27 -19.61
CA GLU A 310 3.95 -8.14 -20.16
C GLU A 310 3.98 -6.94 -19.20
N LEU A 311 3.87 -7.18 -17.89
CA LEU A 311 4.03 -6.12 -16.90
C LEU A 311 5.42 -5.50 -16.94
N LEU A 312 6.48 -6.31 -17.03
CA LEU A 312 7.85 -5.82 -17.13
C LEU A 312 8.04 -4.94 -18.38
N LEU A 313 7.59 -5.43 -19.53
CA LEU A 313 7.70 -4.68 -20.80
C LEU A 313 6.89 -3.39 -20.77
N LEU A 314 5.69 -3.41 -20.21
CA LEU A 314 4.85 -2.21 -20.05
C LEU A 314 5.55 -1.15 -19.20
N LEU A 315 6.14 -1.54 -18.07
CA LEU A 315 6.86 -0.61 -17.20
C LEU A 315 8.15 -0.09 -17.84
N GLU A 316 8.93 -0.96 -18.50
CA GLU A 316 10.15 -0.56 -19.22
C GLU A 316 9.83 0.43 -20.34
N GLU A 317 8.78 0.18 -21.12
CA GLU A 317 8.30 1.08 -22.17
C GLU A 317 7.85 2.42 -21.58
N PHE A 318 7.05 2.38 -20.50
CA PHE A 318 6.63 3.58 -19.81
C PHE A 318 7.82 4.40 -19.32
N TYR A 319 8.81 3.77 -18.66
CA TYR A 319 9.99 4.46 -18.15
C TYR A 319 10.89 5.02 -19.26
N ARG A 320 10.85 4.45 -20.45
CA ARG A 320 11.59 4.92 -21.62
C ARG A 320 10.94 6.14 -22.28
N THR A 321 9.61 6.20 -22.27
CA THR A 321 8.82 7.22 -22.99
C THR A 321 8.33 8.35 -22.09
N ALA A 322 8.18 8.10 -20.79
CA ALA A 322 7.78 9.12 -19.82
C ALA A 322 8.87 10.20 -19.68
N PRO A 323 8.50 11.45 -19.40
CA PRO A 323 9.45 12.54 -19.20
C PRO A 323 10.17 12.42 -17.85
N ILE A 324 10.89 11.31 -17.67
CA ILE A 324 11.65 10.98 -16.46
C ILE A 324 13.09 10.60 -16.86
N ALA A 325 14.07 11.22 -16.21
CA ALA A 325 15.47 10.86 -16.40
C ALA A 325 15.83 9.67 -15.48
N LEU A 326 15.70 8.45 -15.99
CA LEU A 326 16.23 7.28 -15.28
C LEU A 326 17.76 7.23 -15.46
N ARG A 327 18.51 6.99 -14.36
CA ARG A 327 19.91 6.60 -14.49
C ARG A 327 19.96 5.23 -15.17
N ASN A 328 20.64 5.16 -16.30
CA ASN A 328 21.06 3.90 -16.90
C ASN A 328 22.19 3.34 -16.04
N ASP A 329 21.91 2.35 -15.20
CA ASP A 329 22.92 1.53 -14.53
C ASP A 329 23.24 0.29 -15.36
#